data_a30da32549fe39f9b8f886aedf01f08c
#
_entry.id   a30da32549fe39f9b8f886aedf01f08c
#
_cell.length_a   1.000
_cell.length_b   1.000
_cell.length_c   1.000
_cell.angle_alpha   90.00
_cell.angle_beta   90.00
_cell.angle_gamma   90.00
#
_symmetry.space_group_name_H-M   'P 1'
#
loop_
_entity.id
_entity.type
_entity.pdbx_description
1 polymer ?
#
loop_
_entity_poly.entity_id
_entity_poly.type
_entity_poly.pdbx_seq_one_letter_code
_entity_poly.pdbx_strand_id
1 'polypeptide(L)'
;MTQQPLTQRSNEYLTPDTASFAELLSSMAPQMWPPASIDSSAPEMRRHGTSIVAVKYTQGVVIAAHRRSALGHVITQQDIGQVISSTASHAVTAMAGPSGLVFETMRLFTIEVEHFEKVDGHRLSLDGQAARLSNLVRVTNTPTSGGILVTPILAGWDEDRHRARIFSYDVTGGRIEEASFACAGKGMIFAKNHLSNANLAAMSQAQAIHMTLQAVHAATADDPVPSLADAVVPEVRIIDP
;
A
#
# COMPACT_ATOMS: atom_id res chain seq x y z
N MET A 1 50.94 7.79 11.28
CA MET A 1 49.75 6.93 11.08
C MET A 1 50.21 5.48 11.00
N THR A 2 50.21 4.78 12.14
CA THR A 2 50.66 3.40 12.27
C THR A 2 49.48 2.49 11.92
N GLN A 3 49.55 1.83 10.78
CA GLN A 3 48.60 0.77 10.42
C GLN A 3 48.81 -0.43 11.34
N GLN A 4 47.82 -0.77 12.15
CA GLN A 4 47.81 -1.98 12.92
C GLN A 4 47.73 -3.20 11.96
N PRO A 5 48.46 -4.29 12.21
CA PRO A 5 48.47 -5.45 11.34
C PRO A 5 47.11 -6.16 11.36
N LEU A 6 46.68 -6.64 10.18
CA LEU A 6 45.39 -7.28 9.92
C LEU A 6 45.06 -8.48 10.84
N THR A 7 46.05 -9.12 11.44
CA THR A 7 45.91 -10.24 12.36
C THR A 7 45.34 -9.86 13.72
N GLN A 8 45.39 -8.61 14.11
CA GLN A 8 44.81 -8.14 15.40
C GLN A 8 43.30 -7.81 15.28
N ARG A 9 42.84 -7.52 14.07
CA ARG A 9 41.40 -7.22 13.81
C ARG A 9 40.50 -8.47 13.78
N SER A 10 41.04 -9.65 13.48
CA SER A 10 40.23 -10.88 13.37
C SER A 10 39.72 -11.43 14.70
N ASN A 11 40.39 -11.11 15.83
CA ASN A 11 39.96 -11.58 17.14
C ASN A 11 38.85 -10.73 17.77
N GLU A 12 38.67 -9.49 17.33
CA GLU A 12 37.61 -8.61 17.83
C GLU A 12 36.21 -9.00 17.33
N TYR A 13 36.15 -9.73 16.19
CA TYR A 13 34.89 -10.23 15.62
C TYR A 13 34.37 -11.51 16.31
N LEU A 14 35.15 -12.10 17.20
CA LEU A 14 34.86 -13.39 17.86
C LEU A 14 34.63 -13.24 19.37
N THR A 15 34.28 -12.04 19.85
CA THR A 15 33.90 -11.85 21.25
C THR A 15 32.54 -12.52 21.51
N PRO A 16 32.44 -13.41 22.54
CA PRO A 16 31.25 -14.20 22.81
C PRO A 16 29.99 -13.38 23.13
N ASP A 17 30.12 -12.09 23.39
CA ASP A 17 29.04 -11.23 23.89
C ASP A 17 28.27 -10.44 22.82
N THR A 18 28.70 -10.50 21.55
CA THR A 18 27.95 -9.84 20.46
C THR A 18 27.02 -10.83 19.76
N ALA A 19 25.83 -11.00 20.31
CA ALA A 19 24.79 -11.84 19.72
C ALA A 19 24.06 -11.19 18.52
N SER A 20 24.35 -9.91 18.23
CA SER A 20 23.67 -9.13 17.20
C SER A 20 24.66 -8.41 16.28
N PHE A 21 24.48 -8.58 14.95
CA PHE A 21 25.25 -7.82 13.96
C PHE A 21 25.06 -6.30 14.11
N ALA A 22 23.88 -5.86 14.55
CA ALA A 22 23.58 -4.45 14.83
C ALA A 22 24.45 -3.90 15.97
N GLU A 23 24.66 -4.69 17.02
CA GLU A 23 25.49 -4.33 18.18
C GLU A 23 26.98 -4.30 17.82
N LEU A 24 27.43 -5.27 17.02
CA LEU A 24 28.78 -5.27 16.45
C LEU A 24 29.02 -4.03 15.57
N LEU A 25 28.08 -3.71 14.68
CA LEU A 25 28.20 -2.57 13.78
C LEU A 25 28.23 -1.25 14.56
N SER A 26 27.40 -1.09 15.58
CA SER A 26 27.33 0.11 16.40
C SER A 26 28.60 0.36 17.23
N SER A 27 29.30 -0.72 17.66
CA SER A 27 30.51 -0.64 18.44
C SER A 27 31.76 -0.45 17.59
N MET A 28 31.87 -1.15 16.45
CA MET A 28 33.10 -1.19 15.64
C MET A 28 33.10 -0.21 14.47
N ALA A 29 31.94 0.14 13.93
CA ALA A 29 31.82 1.03 12.78
C ALA A 29 30.57 1.93 12.88
N PRO A 30 30.46 2.76 13.93
CA PRO A 30 29.27 3.62 14.13
C PRO A 30 29.01 4.56 12.96
N GLN A 31 30.03 4.87 12.16
CA GLN A 31 29.90 5.68 10.94
C GLN A 31 29.17 4.94 9.79
N MET A 32 29.08 3.60 9.86
CA MET A 32 28.32 2.77 8.90
C MET A 32 26.89 2.54 9.36
N TRP A 33 26.57 2.94 10.59
CA TRP A 33 25.21 2.89 11.07
C TRP A 33 24.37 3.91 10.31
N PRO A 34 23.20 3.53 9.80
CA PRO A 34 22.30 4.48 9.16
C PRO A 34 22.02 5.63 10.14
N PRO A 35 22.01 6.89 9.68
CA PRO A 35 21.72 8.01 10.56
C PRO A 35 20.35 7.78 11.25
N ALA A 36 20.32 7.98 12.57
CA ALA A 36 19.15 7.72 13.40
C ALA A 36 17.95 8.63 13.07
N SER A 37 18.16 9.66 12.28
CA SER A 37 17.12 10.53 11.75
C SER A 37 17.41 10.85 10.29
N ILE A 38 16.61 10.33 9.39
CA ILE A 38 16.41 11.02 8.12
C ILE A 38 15.71 12.32 8.51
N ASP A 39 16.33 13.44 8.16
CA ASP A 39 15.84 14.77 8.47
C ASP A 39 14.35 14.89 8.13
N SER A 40 13.53 14.95 9.17
CA SER A 40 12.09 15.04 9.05
C SER A 40 11.60 16.40 8.57
N SER A 41 12.52 17.29 8.21
CA SER A 41 12.25 18.65 7.73
C SER A 41 11.82 18.73 6.27
N ALA A 42 11.66 17.60 5.56
CA ALA A 42 11.06 17.57 4.23
C ALA A 42 9.59 17.12 4.28
N PRO A 43 8.64 17.96 4.74
CA PRO A 43 7.22 17.60 4.83
C PRO A 43 6.59 17.33 3.46
N GLU A 44 7.17 17.84 2.39
CA GLU A 44 6.68 17.66 1.02
C GLU A 44 6.97 16.26 0.45
N MET A 45 8.04 15.60 0.87
CA MET A 45 8.38 14.24 0.43
C MET A 45 7.40 13.16 0.90
N ARG A 46 6.52 13.48 1.86
CA ARG A 46 5.54 12.53 2.43
C ARG A 46 4.26 12.39 1.62
N ARG A 47 4.03 13.24 0.62
CA ARG A 47 2.81 13.23 -0.20
C ARG A 47 3.03 12.58 -1.55
N HIS A 48 3.55 11.34 -1.52
CA HIS A 48 3.61 10.50 -2.70
C HIS A 48 2.31 9.73 -2.86
N GLY A 49 1.89 9.53 -4.10
CA GLY A 49 0.94 8.49 -4.40
C GLY A 49 -0.19 8.89 -5.31
N THR A 50 -0.94 7.89 -5.64
CA THR A 50 -2.22 7.95 -6.31
C THR A 50 -3.37 7.99 -5.30
N SER A 51 -4.59 8.21 -5.76
CA SER A 51 -5.80 8.09 -4.96
C SER A 51 -6.54 6.82 -5.33
N ILE A 52 -6.97 6.07 -4.31
CA ILE A 52 -7.64 4.79 -4.44
C ILE A 52 -8.94 4.84 -3.66
N VAL A 53 -9.99 4.30 -4.24
CA VAL A 53 -11.32 4.21 -3.65
C VAL A 53 -11.88 2.82 -3.86
N ALA A 54 -12.41 2.20 -2.81
CA ALA A 54 -13.15 0.96 -2.88
C ALA A 54 -14.53 1.14 -2.24
N VAL A 55 -15.59 0.67 -2.89
CA VAL A 55 -16.99 0.82 -2.45
C VAL A 55 -17.71 -0.52 -2.54
N LYS A 56 -18.36 -0.93 -1.45
CA LYS A 56 -19.26 -2.10 -1.46
C LYS A 56 -20.58 -1.74 -2.09
N TYR A 57 -21.16 -2.69 -2.81
CA TYR A 57 -22.53 -2.64 -3.28
C TYR A 57 -23.24 -3.95 -2.92
N THR A 58 -24.50 -4.11 -3.29
CA THR A 58 -25.34 -5.23 -2.87
C THR A 58 -24.74 -6.60 -3.16
N GLN A 59 -24.00 -6.76 -4.27
CA GLN A 59 -23.51 -8.07 -4.74
C GLN A 59 -21.99 -8.14 -4.85
N GLY A 60 -21.24 -7.09 -4.43
CA GLY A 60 -19.81 -7.12 -4.61
C GLY A 60 -19.11 -5.85 -4.13
N VAL A 61 -17.94 -5.61 -4.70
CA VAL A 61 -17.12 -4.42 -4.46
C VAL A 61 -16.60 -3.86 -5.78
N VAL A 62 -16.59 -2.54 -5.89
CA VAL A 62 -15.92 -1.80 -6.95
C VAL A 62 -14.69 -1.14 -6.34
N ILE A 63 -13.53 -1.31 -6.95
CA ILE A 63 -12.32 -0.58 -6.61
C ILE A 63 -11.85 0.21 -7.81
N ALA A 64 -11.50 1.47 -7.60
CA ALA A 64 -10.93 2.32 -8.63
C ALA A 64 -9.71 3.05 -8.10
N ALA A 65 -8.74 3.26 -8.98
CA ALA A 65 -7.52 3.98 -8.68
C ALA A 65 -7.20 5.01 -9.78
N HIS A 66 -6.77 6.18 -9.36
CA HIS A 66 -6.25 7.17 -10.28
C HIS A 66 -4.86 6.74 -10.77
N ARG A 67 -4.61 6.82 -12.09
CA ARG A 67 -3.37 6.32 -12.72
C ARG A 67 -2.23 7.34 -12.73
N ARG A 68 -2.32 8.42 -11.98
CA ARG A 68 -1.25 9.41 -11.80
C ARG A 68 -0.46 9.18 -10.53
N SER A 69 0.84 9.42 -10.63
CA SER A 69 1.70 9.61 -9.47
C SER A 69 2.03 11.09 -9.31
N ALA A 70 1.89 11.59 -8.10
CA ALA A 70 2.30 12.94 -7.75
C ALA A 70 3.28 12.93 -6.58
N LEU A 71 4.21 13.87 -6.61
CA LEU A 71 5.14 14.18 -5.53
C LEU A 71 4.87 15.61 -5.08
N GLY A 72 4.21 15.80 -3.95
CA GLY A 72 3.74 17.11 -3.53
C GLY A 72 2.80 17.71 -4.58
N HIS A 73 3.20 18.82 -5.17
CA HIS A 73 2.45 19.49 -6.23
C HIS A 73 2.96 19.19 -7.65
N VAL A 74 3.88 18.25 -7.82
CA VAL A 74 4.45 17.87 -9.11
C VAL A 74 3.94 16.50 -9.54
N ILE A 75 3.38 16.43 -10.75
CA ILE A 75 3.03 15.14 -11.37
C ILE A 75 4.31 14.51 -11.88
N THR A 76 4.68 13.36 -11.31
CA THR A 76 5.90 12.62 -11.68
C THR A 76 5.64 11.64 -12.82
N GLN A 77 4.44 11.06 -12.88
CA GLN A 77 4.01 10.16 -13.95
C GLN A 77 2.53 10.41 -14.27
N GLN A 78 2.22 10.51 -15.54
CA GLN A 78 0.85 10.76 -16.02
C GLN A 78 0.06 9.47 -16.19
N ASP A 79 0.72 8.34 -16.37
CA ASP A 79 0.11 7.03 -16.51
C ASP A 79 0.96 5.95 -15.85
N ILE A 80 0.48 5.44 -14.73
CA ILE A 80 1.06 4.27 -14.06
C ILE A 80 0.26 3.06 -14.56
N GLY A 81 0.90 2.22 -15.35
CA GLY A 81 0.24 1.14 -16.08
C GLY A 81 -0.55 0.14 -15.24
N GLN A 82 -0.21 -0.07 -13.97
CA GLN A 82 -0.87 -1.04 -13.11
C GLN A 82 -0.91 -0.55 -11.67
N VAL A 83 -2.05 -0.02 -11.26
CA VAL A 83 -2.29 0.46 -9.88
C VAL A 83 -3.05 -0.58 -9.05
N ILE A 84 -3.82 -1.44 -9.72
CA ILE A 84 -4.63 -2.49 -9.12
C ILE A 84 -4.09 -3.86 -9.57
N SER A 85 -3.82 -4.75 -8.64
CA SER A 85 -3.39 -6.13 -8.90
C SER A 85 -4.43 -7.11 -8.41
N SER A 86 -4.74 -8.10 -9.23
CA SER A 86 -5.54 -9.26 -8.82
C SER A 86 -4.60 -10.30 -8.23
N THR A 87 -4.85 -10.71 -7.00
CA THR A 87 -4.06 -11.74 -6.30
C THR A 87 -4.72 -13.12 -6.37
N ALA A 88 -6.02 -13.13 -6.59
CA ALA A 88 -6.82 -14.34 -6.82
C ALA A 88 -8.07 -13.94 -7.62
N SER A 89 -8.82 -14.92 -8.10
CA SER A 89 -10.04 -14.68 -8.89
C SER A 89 -11.10 -13.83 -8.18
N HIS A 90 -11.06 -13.76 -6.83
CA HIS A 90 -12.06 -13.08 -6.00
C HIS A 90 -11.48 -11.98 -5.10
N ALA A 91 -10.22 -11.58 -5.31
CA ALA A 91 -9.58 -10.52 -4.53
C ALA A 91 -8.70 -9.63 -5.40
N VAL A 92 -8.69 -8.35 -5.07
CA VAL A 92 -7.84 -7.34 -5.68
C VAL A 92 -7.20 -6.47 -4.62
N THR A 93 -5.99 -6.03 -4.91
CA THR A 93 -5.23 -5.12 -4.06
C THR A 93 -4.85 -3.90 -4.85
N ALA A 94 -5.05 -2.72 -4.28
CA ALA A 94 -4.52 -1.47 -4.80
C ALA A 94 -3.70 -0.78 -3.71
N MET A 95 -2.60 -0.12 -4.09
CA MET A 95 -1.69 0.49 -3.13
C MET A 95 -1.36 1.92 -3.53
N ALA A 96 -1.42 2.83 -2.57
CA ALA A 96 -0.94 4.18 -2.70
C ALA A 96 0.42 4.32 -2.00
N GLY A 97 1.34 5.06 -2.64
CA GLY A 97 2.69 5.27 -2.14
C GLY A 97 3.67 5.52 -3.27
N PRO A 98 4.98 5.57 -3.00
CA PRO A 98 6.01 5.65 -4.03
C PRO A 98 6.01 4.42 -4.93
N SER A 99 6.04 4.63 -6.24
CA SER A 99 5.85 3.58 -7.24
C SER A 99 6.76 2.36 -7.04
N GLY A 100 8.06 2.58 -6.71
CA GLY A 100 9.00 1.49 -6.50
C GLY A 100 8.61 0.58 -5.33
N LEU A 101 8.21 1.17 -4.19
CA LEU A 101 7.75 0.40 -3.03
C LEU A 101 6.40 -0.27 -3.28
N VAL A 102 5.49 0.42 -3.94
CA VAL A 102 4.18 -0.12 -4.30
C VAL A 102 4.33 -1.36 -5.18
N PHE A 103 5.10 -1.26 -6.28
CA PHE A 103 5.30 -2.39 -7.19
C PHE A 103 6.00 -3.56 -6.52
N GLU A 104 7.02 -3.30 -5.70
CA GLU A 104 7.73 -4.38 -5.00
C GLU A 104 6.83 -5.05 -3.96
N THR A 105 6.09 -4.28 -3.15
CA THR A 105 5.17 -4.82 -2.15
C THR A 105 4.06 -5.63 -2.82
N MET A 106 3.51 -5.13 -3.94
CA MET A 106 2.48 -5.80 -4.71
C MET A 106 2.98 -7.12 -5.30
N ARG A 107 4.20 -7.10 -5.89
CA ARG A 107 4.87 -8.28 -6.42
C ARG A 107 5.12 -9.35 -5.34
N LEU A 108 5.64 -8.94 -4.19
CA LEU A 108 5.89 -9.85 -3.07
C LEU A 108 4.58 -10.46 -2.55
N PHE A 109 3.55 -9.64 -2.40
CA PHE A 109 2.23 -10.11 -1.96
C PHE A 109 1.64 -11.14 -2.93
N THR A 110 1.70 -10.88 -4.23
CA THR A 110 1.23 -11.83 -5.24
C THR A 110 2.00 -13.15 -5.17
N ILE A 111 3.32 -13.09 -5.07
CA ILE A 111 4.17 -14.28 -4.96
C ILE A 111 3.85 -15.08 -3.68
N GLU A 112 3.65 -14.41 -2.55
CA GLU A 112 3.31 -15.09 -1.28
C GLU A 112 1.96 -15.81 -1.37
N VAL A 113 0.95 -15.18 -1.96
CA VAL A 113 -0.38 -15.80 -2.15
C VAL A 113 -0.28 -16.99 -3.10
N GLU A 114 0.34 -16.82 -4.27
CA GLU A 114 0.52 -17.91 -5.23
C GLU A 114 1.36 -19.06 -4.69
N HIS A 115 2.40 -18.76 -3.92
CA HIS A 115 3.25 -19.78 -3.29
C HIS A 115 2.43 -20.62 -2.30
N PHE A 116 1.62 -19.96 -1.44
CA PHE A 116 0.74 -20.65 -0.53
C PHE A 116 -0.21 -21.60 -1.28
N GLU A 117 -0.89 -21.09 -2.30
CA GLU A 117 -1.84 -21.88 -3.09
C GLU A 117 -1.18 -23.10 -3.76
N LYS A 118 0.05 -22.94 -4.25
CA LYS A 118 0.81 -24.04 -4.87
C LYS A 118 1.28 -25.10 -3.87
N VAL A 119 1.64 -24.68 -2.65
CA VAL A 119 2.16 -25.59 -1.61
C VAL A 119 1.01 -26.33 -0.91
N ASP A 120 -0.04 -25.61 -0.53
CA ASP A 120 -1.15 -26.16 0.23
C ASP A 120 -2.26 -26.79 -0.65
N GLY A 121 -2.22 -26.54 -1.95
CA GLY A 121 -3.17 -27.10 -2.92
C GLY A 121 -4.58 -26.49 -2.84
N HIS A 122 -4.77 -25.44 -2.04
CA HIS A 122 -6.04 -24.72 -1.93
C HIS A 122 -5.81 -23.21 -1.88
N ARG A 123 -6.84 -22.43 -2.18
CA ARG A 123 -6.77 -20.98 -2.18
C ARG A 123 -6.61 -20.43 -0.77
N LEU A 124 -5.81 -19.37 -0.65
CA LEU A 124 -5.71 -18.61 0.58
C LEU A 124 -7.00 -17.81 0.80
N SER A 125 -7.64 -18.00 1.95
CA SER A 125 -8.86 -17.25 2.31
C SER A 125 -8.63 -15.74 2.28
N LEU A 126 -9.68 -14.95 2.11
CA LEU A 126 -9.58 -13.50 2.09
C LEU A 126 -9.01 -12.94 3.41
N ASP A 127 -9.35 -13.56 4.55
CA ASP A 127 -8.74 -13.24 5.84
C ASP A 127 -7.23 -13.57 5.88
N GLY A 128 -6.84 -14.69 5.28
CA GLY A 128 -5.43 -15.09 5.15
C GLY A 128 -4.64 -14.11 4.28
N GLN A 129 -5.19 -13.72 3.13
CA GLN A 129 -4.59 -12.69 2.26
C GLN A 129 -4.46 -11.36 3.00
N ALA A 130 -5.51 -10.93 3.71
CA ALA A 130 -5.48 -9.71 4.49
C ALA A 130 -4.44 -9.73 5.62
N ALA A 131 -4.23 -10.87 6.27
CA ALA A 131 -3.19 -11.04 7.28
C ALA A 131 -1.78 -11.02 6.68
N ARG A 132 -1.57 -11.64 5.51
CA ARG A 132 -0.29 -11.59 4.79
C ARG A 132 0.07 -10.16 4.39
N LEU A 133 -0.89 -9.44 3.82
CA LEU A 133 -0.69 -8.05 3.45
C LEU A 133 -0.37 -7.16 4.66
N SER A 134 -1.01 -7.39 5.81
CA SER A 134 -0.69 -6.72 7.09
C SER A 134 0.79 -6.87 7.47
N ASN A 135 1.34 -8.08 7.34
CA ASN A 135 2.75 -8.32 7.64
C ASN A 135 3.68 -7.61 6.66
N LEU A 136 3.36 -7.61 5.36
CA LEU A 136 4.15 -6.90 4.35
C LEU A 136 4.14 -5.40 4.58
N VAL A 137 2.98 -4.81 4.90
CA VAL A 137 2.87 -3.38 5.24
C VAL A 137 3.77 -3.03 6.42
N ARG A 138 3.76 -3.85 7.47
CA ARG A 138 4.61 -3.65 8.66
C ARG A 138 6.10 -3.65 8.33
N VAL A 139 6.54 -4.55 7.45
CA VAL A 139 7.94 -4.65 7.03
C VAL A 139 8.32 -3.50 6.09
N THR A 140 7.42 -3.13 5.17
CA THR A 140 7.68 -2.06 4.20
C THR A 140 7.70 -0.68 4.86
N ASN A 141 6.77 -0.41 5.77
CA ASN A 141 6.61 0.88 6.45
C ASN A 141 7.48 0.98 7.72
N THR A 142 8.74 0.59 7.65
CA THR A 142 9.64 0.67 8.80
C THR A 142 10.01 2.12 9.14
N PRO A 143 10.39 2.42 10.40
CA PRO A 143 10.89 3.76 10.76
C PRO A 143 12.07 4.24 9.91
N THR A 144 12.86 3.30 9.38
CA THR A 144 14.01 3.58 8.50
C THR A 144 13.60 4.02 7.09
N SER A 145 12.34 3.87 6.70
CA SER A 145 11.84 4.32 5.38
C SER A 145 11.68 5.84 5.25
N GLY A 146 12.09 6.62 6.25
CA GLY A 146 12.08 8.09 6.19
C GLY A 146 10.68 8.72 6.11
N GLY A 147 9.66 8.00 6.58
CA GLY A 147 8.27 8.44 6.48
C GLY A 147 7.64 8.21 5.11
N ILE A 148 8.32 7.49 4.24
CA ILE A 148 7.77 7.00 2.97
C ILE A 148 6.89 5.78 3.27
N LEU A 149 5.60 5.87 2.97
CA LEU A 149 4.61 4.89 3.38
C LEU A 149 3.86 4.31 2.19
N VAL A 150 3.55 3.03 2.28
CA VAL A 150 2.60 2.34 1.40
C VAL A 150 1.31 2.12 2.15
N THR A 151 0.19 2.52 1.53
CA THR A 151 -1.16 2.36 2.10
C THR A 151 -2.01 1.53 1.14
N PRO A 152 -2.14 0.22 1.38
CA PRO A 152 -2.96 -0.65 0.55
C PRO A 152 -4.43 -0.63 0.94
N ILE A 153 -5.26 -1.03 -0.03
CA ILE A 153 -6.63 -1.50 0.15
C ILE A 153 -6.71 -2.89 -0.46
N LEU A 154 -7.18 -3.86 0.29
CA LEU A 154 -7.55 -5.18 -0.21
C LEU A 154 -9.08 -5.27 -0.26
N ALA A 155 -9.62 -5.64 -1.40
CA ALA A 155 -11.05 -5.84 -1.58
C ALA A 155 -11.31 -7.18 -2.24
N GLY A 156 -12.38 -7.86 -1.85
CA GLY A 156 -12.68 -9.17 -2.39
C GLY A 156 -14.07 -9.68 -2.03
N TRP A 157 -14.43 -10.78 -2.68
CA TRP A 157 -15.58 -11.58 -2.31
C TRP A 157 -15.16 -12.72 -1.37
N ASP A 158 -15.75 -12.77 -0.19
CA ASP A 158 -15.52 -13.84 0.79
C ASP A 158 -16.50 -14.99 0.50
N GLU A 159 -16.00 -16.08 -0.09
CA GLU A 159 -16.80 -17.24 -0.46
C GLU A 159 -17.42 -17.92 0.77
N ASP A 160 -16.70 -17.99 1.88
CA ASP A 160 -17.18 -18.62 3.11
C ASP A 160 -18.31 -17.84 3.77
N ARG A 161 -18.26 -16.52 3.69
CA ARG A 161 -19.26 -15.61 4.31
C ARG A 161 -20.29 -15.08 3.32
N HIS A 162 -20.15 -15.42 2.03
CA HIS A 162 -21.03 -14.97 0.94
C HIS A 162 -21.24 -13.44 0.95
N ARG A 163 -20.15 -12.69 1.08
CA ARG A 163 -20.24 -11.23 1.11
C ARG A 163 -18.95 -10.55 0.61
N ALA A 164 -19.12 -9.33 0.08
CA ALA A 164 -18.00 -8.46 -0.24
C ALA A 164 -17.36 -7.91 1.03
N ARG A 165 -16.02 -7.87 1.06
CA ARG A 165 -15.24 -7.30 2.17
C ARG A 165 -14.17 -6.36 1.64
N ILE A 166 -13.90 -5.32 2.41
CA ILE A 166 -12.84 -4.36 2.15
C ILE A 166 -11.98 -4.25 3.41
N PHE A 167 -10.68 -4.29 3.24
CA PHE A 167 -9.71 -4.08 4.30
C PHE A 167 -8.83 -2.88 3.97
N SER A 168 -8.72 -1.97 4.91
CA SER A 168 -7.72 -0.91 4.94
C SER A 168 -6.65 -1.22 5.98
N TYR A 169 -5.52 -0.53 5.89
CA TYR A 169 -4.38 -0.77 6.76
C TYR A 169 -3.83 0.55 7.28
N ASP A 170 -3.47 0.57 8.54
CA ASP A 170 -2.70 1.67 9.09
C ASP A 170 -1.20 1.53 8.73
N VAL A 171 -0.43 2.55 9.07
CA VAL A 171 1.02 2.59 8.76
C VAL A 171 1.84 1.52 9.46
N THR A 172 1.31 0.90 10.50
CA THR A 172 1.97 -0.17 11.27
C THR A 172 1.55 -1.57 10.82
N GLY A 173 0.70 -1.66 9.79
CA GLY A 173 0.12 -2.90 9.30
C GLY A 173 -1.12 -3.35 10.07
N GLY A 174 -1.70 -2.49 10.92
CA GLY A 174 -2.99 -2.76 11.57
C GLY A 174 -4.10 -2.87 10.54
N ARG A 175 -4.77 -4.03 10.49
CA ARG A 175 -5.84 -4.34 9.55
C ARG A 175 -7.20 -3.90 10.08
N ILE A 176 -7.95 -3.16 9.27
CA ILE A 176 -9.30 -2.66 9.58
C ILE A 176 -10.27 -3.18 8.51
N GLU A 177 -11.32 -3.88 8.90
CA GLU A 177 -12.41 -4.23 7.99
C GLU A 177 -13.40 -3.06 7.90
N GLU A 178 -13.55 -2.52 6.70
CA GLU A 178 -14.40 -1.37 6.45
C GLU A 178 -15.86 -1.79 6.21
N ALA A 179 -16.78 -1.02 6.77
CA ALA A 179 -18.21 -1.33 6.69
C ALA A 179 -18.76 -1.18 5.26
N SER A 180 -18.45 -0.09 4.57
CA SER A 180 -19.04 0.27 3.27
C SER A 180 -18.05 0.71 2.21
N PHE A 181 -17.01 1.45 2.58
CA PHE A 181 -16.00 1.95 1.63
C PHE A 181 -14.65 2.16 2.31
N ALA A 182 -13.59 2.20 1.50
CA ALA A 182 -12.25 2.60 1.89
C ALA A 182 -11.67 3.60 0.90
N CYS A 183 -10.84 4.52 1.40
CA CYS A 183 -10.08 5.45 0.57
C CYS A 183 -8.63 5.50 1.06
N ALA A 184 -7.68 5.51 0.13
CA ALA A 184 -6.26 5.65 0.42
C ALA A 184 -5.59 6.61 -0.55
N GLY A 185 -4.41 7.11 -0.17
CA GLY A 185 -3.61 7.99 -1.01
C GLY A 185 -3.84 9.47 -0.77
N LYS A 186 -3.27 10.30 -1.67
CA LYS A 186 -3.18 11.75 -1.50
C LYS A 186 -4.54 12.43 -1.32
N GLY A 187 -5.51 12.08 -2.17
CA GLY A 187 -6.85 12.71 -2.21
C GLY A 187 -7.89 12.02 -1.31
N MET A 188 -7.50 11.12 -0.42
CA MET A 188 -8.44 10.29 0.36
C MET A 188 -9.46 11.09 1.16
N ILE A 189 -9.11 12.30 1.62
CA ILE A 189 -10.01 13.17 2.42
C ILE A 189 -11.19 13.62 1.56
N PHE A 190 -10.94 14.05 0.32
CA PHE A 190 -11.99 14.51 -0.59
C PHE A 190 -12.88 13.34 -1.02
N ALA A 191 -12.30 12.18 -1.31
CA ALA A 191 -13.05 10.97 -1.62
C ALA A 191 -13.93 10.52 -0.44
N LYS A 192 -13.41 10.51 0.79
CA LYS A 192 -14.17 10.21 2.00
C LYS A 192 -15.34 11.16 2.20
N ASN A 193 -15.12 12.47 2.05
CA ASN A 193 -16.17 13.47 2.18
C ASN A 193 -17.28 13.24 1.15
N HIS A 194 -16.92 12.90 -0.09
CA HIS A 194 -17.90 12.61 -1.13
C HIS A 194 -18.76 11.38 -0.78
N LEU A 195 -18.12 10.29 -0.32
CA LEU A 195 -18.79 9.02 -0.01
C LEU A 195 -19.57 9.04 1.30
N SER A 196 -19.14 9.82 2.30
CA SER A 196 -19.79 9.88 3.61
C SER A 196 -21.23 10.41 3.55
N ASN A 197 -21.55 11.17 2.53
CA ASN A 197 -22.88 11.73 2.31
C ASN A 197 -23.77 10.87 1.40
N ALA A 198 -23.25 9.72 0.90
CA ALA A 198 -23.96 8.86 -0.02
C ALA A 198 -24.63 7.68 0.69
N ASN A 199 -25.80 7.29 0.20
CA ASN A 199 -26.46 6.06 0.64
C ASN A 199 -25.89 4.85 -0.10
N LEU A 200 -24.87 4.21 0.49
CA LEU A 200 -24.13 3.10 -0.14
C LEU A 200 -24.80 1.74 0.02
N ALA A 201 -25.72 1.59 0.99
CA ALA A 201 -26.19 0.28 1.46
C ALA A 201 -27.02 -0.52 0.43
N ALA A 202 -27.64 0.15 -0.55
CA ALA A 202 -28.57 -0.48 -1.52
C ALA A 202 -28.20 -0.21 -2.98
N MET A 203 -26.93 0.15 -3.26
CA MET A 203 -26.52 0.49 -4.62
C MET A 203 -26.45 -0.73 -5.52
N SER A 204 -26.92 -0.57 -6.75
CA SER A 204 -26.62 -1.49 -7.85
C SER A 204 -25.14 -1.35 -8.26
N GLN A 205 -24.64 -2.33 -9.02
CA GLN A 205 -23.27 -2.28 -9.58
C GLN A 205 -23.01 -0.99 -10.36
N ALA A 206 -23.92 -0.60 -11.25
CA ALA A 206 -23.77 0.61 -12.05
C ALA A 206 -23.70 1.89 -11.21
N GLN A 207 -24.52 1.97 -10.14
CA GLN A 207 -24.47 3.08 -9.20
C GLN A 207 -23.17 3.09 -8.41
N ALA A 208 -22.67 1.93 -7.97
CA ALA A 208 -21.40 1.81 -7.27
C ALA A 208 -20.21 2.22 -8.15
N ILE A 209 -20.20 1.81 -9.42
CA ILE A 209 -19.17 2.26 -10.38
C ILE A 209 -19.19 3.79 -10.50
N HIS A 210 -20.36 4.35 -10.74
CA HIS A 210 -20.51 5.80 -10.91
C HIS A 210 -20.05 6.56 -9.67
N MET A 211 -20.48 6.12 -8.47
CA MET A 211 -20.11 6.72 -7.20
C MET A 211 -18.60 6.61 -6.94
N THR A 212 -18.01 5.45 -7.23
CA THR A 212 -16.57 5.23 -7.06
C THR A 212 -15.76 6.16 -7.99
N LEU A 213 -16.19 6.30 -9.25
CA LEU A 213 -15.54 7.21 -10.20
C LEU A 213 -15.69 8.69 -9.79
N GLN A 214 -16.84 9.09 -9.28
CA GLN A 214 -17.03 10.44 -8.73
C GLN A 214 -16.13 10.69 -7.52
N ALA A 215 -15.99 9.71 -6.64
CA ALA A 215 -15.10 9.83 -5.47
C ALA A 215 -13.62 9.90 -5.88
N VAL A 216 -13.19 9.13 -6.89
CA VAL A 216 -11.84 9.24 -7.46
C VAL A 216 -11.64 10.62 -8.11
N HIS A 217 -12.62 11.10 -8.84
CA HIS A 217 -12.57 12.46 -9.42
C HIS A 217 -12.48 13.53 -8.32
N ALA A 218 -13.29 13.44 -7.28
CA ALA A 218 -13.21 14.35 -6.14
C ALA A 218 -11.83 14.32 -5.46
N ALA A 219 -11.17 13.15 -5.42
CA ALA A 219 -9.82 13.00 -4.88
C ALA A 219 -8.75 13.73 -5.69
N THR A 220 -9.04 14.10 -6.96
CA THR A 220 -8.11 14.88 -7.81
C THR A 220 -8.29 16.39 -7.65
N ALA A 221 -9.25 16.86 -6.85
CA ALA A 221 -9.56 18.28 -6.69
C ALA A 221 -8.38 19.13 -6.16
N ASP A 222 -7.41 18.47 -5.48
CA ASP A 222 -6.18 19.09 -4.97
C ASP A 222 -4.97 18.92 -5.92
N ASP A 223 -5.19 18.39 -7.12
CA ASP A 223 -4.11 18.24 -8.10
C ASP A 223 -3.76 19.57 -8.75
N PRO A 224 -2.47 19.93 -8.88
CA PRO A 224 -2.03 21.23 -9.32
C PRO A 224 -2.32 21.53 -10.81
N VAL A 225 -2.73 20.53 -11.58
CA VAL A 225 -3.00 20.65 -13.02
C VAL A 225 -4.37 20.03 -13.37
N PRO A 226 -5.47 20.72 -13.12
CA PRO A 226 -6.83 20.22 -13.37
C PRO A 226 -7.07 19.81 -14.83
N SER A 227 -6.50 20.53 -15.80
CA SER A 227 -6.71 20.29 -17.23
C SER A 227 -6.12 18.96 -17.76
N LEU A 228 -5.14 18.40 -17.04
CA LEU A 228 -4.59 17.07 -17.33
C LEU A 228 -5.30 15.97 -16.53
N ALA A 229 -6.09 16.32 -15.50
CA ALA A 229 -6.89 15.36 -14.73
C ALA A 229 -7.92 14.65 -15.61
N ASP A 230 -8.49 15.37 -16.55
CA ASP A 230 -9.54 14.85 -17.45
C ASP A 230 -9.02 13.88 -18.51
N ALA A 231 -7.70 13.80 -18.71
CA ALA A 231 -7.09 12.99 -19.77
C ALA A 231 -6.72 11.55 -19.34
N VAL A 232 -6.69 11.25 -18.03
CA VAL A 232 -6.28 9.93 -17.52
C VAL A 232 -7.48 9.19 -16.95
N VAL A 233 -7.91 8.15 -17.67
CA VAL A 233 -9.00 7.28 -17.22
C VAL A 233 -8.56 6.46 -16.00
N PRO A 234 -9.32 6.48 -14.88
CA PRO A 234 -9.02 5.62 -13.74
C PRO A 234 -9.04 4.14 -14.10
N GLU A 235 -8.19 3.36 -13.46
CA GLU A 235 -8.30 1.91 -13.49
C GLU A 235 -9.46 1.48 -12.58
N VAL A 236 -10.34 0.59 -13.06
CA VAL A 236 -11.49 0.08 -12.32
C VAL A 236 -11.50 -1.42 -12.35
N ARG A 237 -11.76 -2.05 -11.21
CA ARG A 237 -12.04 -3.49 -11.09
C ARG A 237 -13.33 -3.69 -10.31
N ILE A 238 -14.06 -4.71 -10.72
CA ILE A 238 -15.30 -5.14 -10.09
C ILE A 238 -15.09 -6.57 -9.63
N ILE A 239 -15.47 -6.86 -8.40
CA ILE A 239 -15.39 -8.19 -7.81
C ILE A 239 -16.78 -8.52 -7.30
N ASP A 240 -17.33 -9.58 -7.83
CA ASP A 240 -18.62 -10.18 -7.49
C ASP A 240 -18.45 -11.70 -7.30
N PRO A 241 -19.49 -12.44 -6.90
CA PRO A 241 -19.43 -13.88 -6.69
C PRO A 241 -18.94 -14.67 -7.87
#